data_a2acb3cde94d0cb61341b8e02bfb8d3f
#
_entry.id   a2acb3cde94d0cb61341b8e02bfb8d3f
#
_cell.length_a   1.000
_cell.length_b   1.000
_cell.length_c   1.000
_cell.angle_alpha   90.00
_cell.angle_beta   90.00
_cell.angle_gamma   90.00
#
_symmetry.space_group_name_H-M   'P 1'
#
loop_
_entity.id
_entity.type
_entity.pdbx_description
1 polymer ?
#
loop_
_entity_poly.entity_id
_entity_poly.type
_entity_poly.pdbx_seq_one_letter_code
_entity_poly.pdbx_strand_id
1 'polypeptide(L)'
;MLLKNGSKGDDVKKLQEKLGVEAIGTFGPKTEAAVKAWQKANGLKDDGIVGDGTWSKLFGESAPVVTVVKEDVVIPSGGPLNIEKLKGHIPDAVLAQIPDTAAKFNITNNLRLAHFLAQCGHESGGFKAVSENLNYSADGLKKIFGKYFPGNLNESYARQPEKIASRVYASRMGNGDESSKEGFKFRGRGYIQLTGKANYTNFTKFIGEDCVSNPDLVATKYPLASAAFFFDSNKLWSICDKGAVYIRINLGKVGVNQ
;
A
#
# COMPACT_ATOMS: atom_id res chain seq x y z
N MET A 1 3.67 -11.68 14.11
CA MET A 1 2.20 -11.89 14.23
C MET A 1 1.52 -10.59 14.62
N LEU A 2 0.29 -10.32 14.15
CA LEU A 2 -0.47 -9.14 14.58
C LEU A 2 -1.95 -9.49 14.67
N LEU A 3 -2.50 -9.59 15.91
CA LEU A 3 -3.93 -9.78 16.14
C LEU A 3 -4.53 -8.51 16.75
N LYS A 4 -5.67 -8.10 16.23
CA LYS A 4 -6.42 -6.92 16.67
C LYS A 4 -7.90 -7.09 16.34
N ASN A 5 -8.73 -6.13 16.75
CA ASN A 5 -10.16 -6.14 16.42
C ASN A 5 -10.39 -6.39 14.93
N GLY A 6 -11.22 -7.37 14.62
CA GLY A 6 -11.49 -7.87 13.26
C GLY A 6 -10.64 -9.06 12.82
N SER A 7 -9.56 -9.44 13.54
CA SER A 7 -8.79 -10.66 13.24
C SER A 7 -9.61 -11.92 13.50
N LYS A 8 -9.37 -12.98 12.72
CA LYS A 8 -10.09 -14.28 12.83
C LYS A 8 -9.11 -15.44 12.68
N GLY A 9 -9.47 -16.59 13.24
CA GLY A 9 -8.72 -17.84 13.07
C GLY A 9 -8.28 -18.48 14.39
N ASP A 10 -7.49 -19.55 14.27
CA ASP A 10 -7.09 -20.38 15.42
C ASP A 10 -6.17 -19.64 16.39
N ASP A 11 -5.33 -18.74 15.92
CA ASP A 11 -4.51 -17.90 16.79
C ASP A 11 -5.36 -16.96 17.65
N VAL A 12 -6.51 -16.50 17.15
CA VAL A 12 -7.46 -15.73 17.93
C VAL A 12 -8.12 -16.59 18.99
N LYS A 13 -8.48 -17.86 18.67
CA LYS A 13 -9.01 -18.81 19.66
C LYS A 13 -7.99 -19.08 20.76
N LYS A 14 -6.74 -19.41 20.38
CA LYS A 14 -5.64 -19.64 21.33
C LYS A 14 -5.42 -18.44 22.27
N LEU A 15 -5.47 -17.22 21.70
CA LEU A 15 -5.38 -15.99 22.47
C LEU A 15 -6.56 -15.83 23.45
N GLN A 16 -7.77 -16.08 22.98
CA GLN A 16 -9.00 -15.97 23.79
C GLN A 16 -9.00 -16.97 24.95
N GLU A 17 -8.61 -18.21 24.71
CA GLU A 17 -8.41 -19.23 25.73
C GLU A 17 -7.40 -18.77 26.80
N LYS A 18 -6.25 -18.24 26.34
CA LYS A 18 -5.19 -17.76 27.25
C LYS A 18 -5.63 -16.57 28.10
N LEU A 19 -6.49 -15.71 27.56
CA LEU A 19 -7.04 -14.55 28.26
C LEU A 19 -8.30 -14.87 29.07
N GLY A 20 -8.81 -16.10 29.04
CA GLY A 20 -10.01 -16.52 29.77
C GLY A 20 -11.30 -15.92 29.25
N VAL A 21 -11.34 -15.58 27.94
CA VAL A 21 -12.56 -15.12 27.26
C VAL A 21 -13.06 -16.18 26.28
N GLU A 22 -14.34 -16.09 25.89
CA GLU A 22 -14.96 -17.06 25.00
C GLU A 22 -14.18 -17.21 23.68
N ALA A 23 -13.74 -18.44 23.36
CA ALA A 23 -12.84 -18.74 22.24
C ALA A 23 -13.60 -18.94 20.91
N ILE A 24 -14.27 -17.87 20.45
CA ILE A 24 -15.06 -17.89 19.21
C ILE A 24 -14.23 -17.74 17.93
N GLY A 25 -12.92 -17.49 18.06
CA GLY A 25 -12.00 -17.31 16.92
C GLY A 25 -12.21 -16.02 16.15
N THR A 26 -12.96 -15.07 16.70
CA THR A 26 -13.13 -13.72 16.14
C THR A 26 -12.73 -12.71 17.21
N PHE A 27 -11.74 -11.87 16.89
CA PHE A 27 -11.24 -10.82 17.78
C PHE A 27 -12.22 -9.64 17.75
N GLY A 28 -13.11 -9.61 18.73
CA GLY A 28 -14.10 -8.53 18.91
C GLY A 28 -13.75 -7.62 20.09
N PRO A 29 -14.66 -6.68 20.43
CA PRO A 29 -14.46 -5.73 21.53
C PRO A 29 -14.17 -6.37 22.89
N LYS A 30 -14.77 -7.52 23.18
CA LYS A 30 -14.50 -8.28 24.42
C LYS A 30 -13.06 -8.78 24.47
N THR A 31 -12.56 -9.32 23.35
CA THR A 31 -11.17 -9.78 23.23
C THR A 31 -10.21 -8.60 23.32
N GLU A 32 -10.51 -7.47 22.68
CA GLU A 32 -9.70 -6.26 22.77
C GLU A 32 -9.58 -5.73 24.20
N ALA A 33 -10.69 -5.67 24.91
CA ALA A 33 -10.71 -5.24 26.31
C ALA A 33 -9.85 -6.18 27.20
N ALA A 34 -9.94 -7.50 27.01
CA ALA A 34 -9.13 -8.47 27.73
C ALA A 34 -7.63 -8.31 27.40
N VAL A 35 -7.28 -8.08 26.14
CA VAL A 35 -5.89 -7.80 25.72
C VAL A 35 -5.36 -6.54 26.41
N LYS A 36 -6.09 -5.43 26.38
CA LYS A 36 -5.70 -4.17 27.03
C LYS A 36 -5.47 -4.35 28.53
N ALA A 37 -6.42 -5.02 29.22
CA ALA A 37 -6.30 -5.31 30.64
C ALA A 37 -5.04 -6.14 30.94
N TRP A 38 -4.81 -7.18 30.16
CA TRP A 38 -3.64 -8.04 30.31
C TRP A 38 -2.32 -7.28 30.02
N GLN A 39 -2.27 -6.49 28.93
CA GLN A 39 -1.11 -5.66 28.59
C GLN A 39 -0.74 -4.70 29.72
N LYS A 40 -1.73 -3.99 30.27
CA LYS A 40 -1.56 -3.08 31.41
C LYS A 40 -1.01 -3.79 32.64
N ALA A 41 -1.59 -4.95 33.00
CA ALA A 41 -1.16 -5.74 34.15
C ALA A 41 0.28 -6.28 34.00
N ASN A 42 0.76 -6.40 32.77
CA ASN A 42 2.09 -6.91 32.45
C ASN A 42 3.09 -5.83 32.03
N GLY A 43 2.81 -4.54 32.24
CA GLY A 43 3.71 -3.44 31.95
C GLY A 43 4.01 -3.24 30.45
N LEU A 44 3.07 -3.64 29.60
CA LEU A 44 3.12 -3.38 28.15
C LEU A 44 2.22 -2.19 27.81
N LYS A 45 2.43 -1.60 26.62
CA LYS A 45 1.51 -0.62 26.08
C LYS A 45 0.14 -1.27 25.86
N ASP A 46 -0.89 -0.72 26.47
CA ASP A 46 -2.27 -1.25 26.49
C ASP A 46 -3.09 -0.79 25.27
N ASP A 47 -2.54 -1.00 24.07
CA ASP A 47 -3.15 -0.59 22.80
C ASP A 47 -4.19 -1.59 22.25
N GLY A 48 -4.34 -2.76 22.91
CA GLY A 48 -5.27 -3.80 22.48
C GLY A 48 -4.81 -4.57 21.24
N ILE A 49 -3.53 -4.45 20.89
CA ILE A 49 -2.92 -5.10 19.73
C ILE A 49 -1.94 -6.17 20.22
N VAL A 50 -2.13 -7.40 19.80
CA VAL A 50 -1.22 -8.49 20.10
C VAL A 50 -0.19 -8.61 19.00
N GLY A 51 0.96 -7.95 19.18
CA GLY A 51 2.16 -8.14 18.39
C GLY A 51 3.08 -9.19 18.98
N ASP A 52 4.27 -9.37 18.39
CA ASP A 52 5.23 -10.40 18.81
C ASP A 52 5.63 -10.26 20.27
N GLY A 53 5.84 -9.05 20.78
CA GLY A 53 6.17 -8.81 22.18
C GLY A 53 5.04 -9.19 23.15
N THR A 54 3.77 -8.88 22.80
CA THR A 54 2.60 -9.28 23.61
C THR A 54 2.42 -10.79 23.57
N TRP A 55 2.57 -11.39 22.39
CA TRP A 55 2.44 -12.85 22.23
C TRP A 55 3.49 -13.62 23.01
N SER A 56 4.76 -13.25 22.86
CA SER A 56 5.87 -13.90 23.55
C SER A 56 5.70 -13.84 25.07
N LYS A 57 5.20 -12.72 25.58
CA LYS A 57 4.96 -12.56 27.02
C LYS A 57 3.74 -13.34 27.52
N LEU A 58 2.71 -13.53 26.69
CA LEU A 58 1.51 -14.32 26.98
C LEU A 58 1.78 -15.82 27.03
N PHE A 59 2.58 -16.31 26.09
CA PHE A 59 2.74 -17.74 25.86
C PHE A 59 4.10 -18.28 26.28
N GLY A 60 5.08 -17.41 26.59
CA GLY A 60 6.46 -17.82 26.86
C GLY A 60 7.18 -18.39 25.63
N GLU A 61 6.56 -18.27 24.47
CA GLU A 61 7.04 -18.76 23.18
C GLU A 61 7.27 -17.55 22.26
N SER A 62 8.24 -17.63 21.37
CA SER A 62 8.24 -16.73 20.22
C SER A 62 6.86 -16.83 19.56
N ALA A 63 6.28 -15.70 19.14
CA ALA A 63 4.99 -15.72 18.42
C ALA A 63 5.02 -16.86 17.40
N PRO A 64 3.92 -17.65 17.24
CA PRO A 64 3.94 -18.73 16.28
C PRO A 64 4.43 -18.14 14.97
N VAL A 65 5.65 -18.46 14.66
CA VAL A 65 6.13 -18.35 13.30
C VAL A 65 5.16 -19.25 12.57
N VAL A 66 4.30 -18.68 11.74
CA VAL A 66 3.76 -19.48 10.63
C VAL A 66 5.02 -20.11 10.07
N THR A 67 5.20 -21.38 10.33
CA THR A 67 6.21 -22.16 9.66
C THR A 67 5.74 -22.18 8.21
N VAL A 68 5.99 -21.10 7.51
CA VAL A 68 6.44 -21.20 6.13
C VAL A 68 7.64 -22.12 6.33
N VAL A 69 7.48 -23.36 5.88
CA VAL A 69 8.61 -24.26 5.74
C VAL A 69 9.68 -23.34 5.18
N LYS A 70 10.66 -22.99 6.02
CA LYS A 70 11.93 -22.53 5.49
C LYS A 70 12.48 -23.78 4.82
N GLU A 71 12.01 -24.05 3.62
CA GLU A 71 13.01 -24.34 2.63
C GLU A 71 13.89 -23.09 2.70
N ASP A 72 15.12 -23.27 3.12
CA ASP A 72 16.16 -22.29 2.89
C ASP A 72 16.16 -22.06 1.38
N VAL A 73 15.25 -21.19 0.93
CA VAL A 73 15.34 -20.57 -0.37
C VAL A 73 16.55 -19.67 -0.18
N VAL A 74 17.72 -20.26 -0.35
CA VAL A 74 18.92 -19.54 -0.70
C VAL A 74 18.53 -18.84 -2.00
N ILE A 75 18.00 -17.61 -1.86
CA ILE A 75 17.74 -16.75 -3.00
C ILE A 75 19.14 -16.37 -3.46
N PRO A 76 19.62 -16.91 -4.60
CA PRO A 76 20.90 -16.53 -5.11
C PRO A 76 20.84 -15.01 -5.30
N SER A 77 21.62 -14.28 -4.55
CA SER A 77 21.85 -12.87 -4.81
C SER A 77 22.46 -12.77 -6.20
N GLY A 78 21.66 -12.43 -7.23
CA GLY A 78 22.12 -12.16 -8.57
C GLY A 78 21.84 -13.21 -9.64
N GLY A 79 20.88 -14.12 -9.47
CA GLY A 79 20.38 -14.94 -10.58
C GLY A 79 19.38 -14.19 -11.47
N PRO A 80 19.19 -14.63 -12.75
CA PRO A 80 18.22 -14.01 -13.64
C PRO A 80 16.82 -14.04 -13.03
N LEU A 81 16.04 -12.93 -13.21
CA LEU A 81 14.67 -12.87 -12.77
C LEU A 81 13.85 -13.97 -13.43
N ASN A 82 13.09 -14.70 -12.63
CA ASN A 82 12.32 -15.85 -13.12
C ASN A 82 10.95 -15.41 -13.64
N ILE A 83 10.94 -14.58 -14.69
CA ILE A 83 9.73 -13.96 -15.26
C ILE A 83 8.81 -15.02 -15.89
N GLU A 84 9.39 -16.10 -16.43
CA GLU A 84 8.61 -17.19 -17.05
C GLU A 84 7.60 -17.83 -16.08
N LYS A 85 7.96 -17.95 -14.80
CA LYS A 85 7.05 -18.48 -13.78
C LYS A 85 5.84 -17.58 -13.47
N LEU A 86 5.85 -16.35 -13.94
CA LEU A 86 4.75 -15.39 -13.73
C LEU A 86 3.68 -15.48 -14.83
N LYS A 87 3.96 -16.19 -15.93
CA LYS A 87 2.99 -16.39 -17.02
C LYS A 87 1.73 -17.06 -16.50
N GLY A 88 0.57 -16.51 -16.87
CA GLY A 88 -0.74 -16.97 -16.40
C GLY A 88 -1.13 -16.51 -14.98
N HIS A 89 -0.22 -15.89 -14.22
CA HIS A 89 -0.49 -15.37 -12.87
C HIS A 89 -0.67 -13.86 -12.83
N ILE A 90 -0.07 -13.14 -13.77
CA ILE A 90 -0.22 -11.69 -13.94
C ILE A 90 -0.48 -11.38 -15.43
N PRO A 91 -1.09 -10.20 -15.76
CA PRO A 91 -1.36 -9.86 -17.16
C PRO A 91 -0.11 -9.78 -18.01
N ASP A 92 -0.18 -10.23 -19.27
CA ASP A 92 0.94 -10.21 -20.22
C ASP A 92 1.51 -8.79 -20.44
N ALA A 93 0.64 -7.78 -20.43
CA ALA A 93 1.06 -6.37 -20.50
C ALA A 93 1.94 -5.94 -19.31
N VAL A 94 1.79 -6.55 -18.15
CA VAL A 94 2.67 -6.33 -16.98
C VAL A 94 3.96 -7.11 -17.16
N LEU A 95 3.88 -8.37 -17.59
CA LEU A 95 5.05 -9.21 -17.87
C LEU A 95 6.03 -8.52 -18.83
N ALA A 96 5.50 -7.94 -19.91
CA ALA A 96 6.29 -7.24 -20.92
C ALA A 96 7.06 -6.02 -20.38
N GLN A 97 6.57 -5.38 -19.31
CA GLN A 97 7.21 -4.22 -18.69
C GLN A 97 8.30 -4.58 -17.66
N ILE A 98 8.33 -5.83 -17.19
CA ILE A 98 9.24 -6.23 -16.10
C ILE A 98 10.71 -6.07 -16.48
N PRO A 99 11.21 -6.53 -17.65
CA PRO A 99 12.63 -6.44 -17.97
C PRO A 99 13.17 -5.01 -17.90
N ASP A 100 12.52 -4.08 -18.58
CA ASP A 100 12.93 -2.67 -18.64
C ASP A 100 12.81 -1.98 -17.28
N THR A 101 11.73 -2.28 -16.55
CA THR A 101 11.51 -1.75 -15.20
C THR A 101 12.58 -2.27 -14.25
N ALA A 102 12.87 -3.57 -14.27
CA ALA A 102 13.86 -4.18 -13.41
C ALA A 102 15.26 -3.62 -13.64
N ALA A 103 15.64 -3.44 -14.91
CA ALA A 103 16.93 -2.87 -15.29
C ALA A 103 17.09 -1.42 -14.80
N LYS A 104 16.04 -0.60 -14.91
CA LYS A 104 16.08 0.81 -14.51
C LYS A 104 16.03 1.03 -12.99
N PHE A 105 15.34 0.18 -12.24
CA PHE A 105 15.03 0.40 -10.83
C PHE A 105 15.67 -0.60 -9.87
N ASN A 106 16.75 -1.23 -10.29
CA ASN A 106 17.55 -2.11 -9.44
C ASN A 106 16.73 -3.27 -8.81
N ILE A 107 15.80 -3.85 -9.58
CA ILE A 107 15.10 -5.07 -9.18
C ILE A 107 15.99 -6.26 -9.55
N THR A 108 16.96 -6.56 -8.69
CA THR A 108 18.10 -7.46 -9.00
C THR A 108 17.88 -8.90 -8.59
N ASN A 109 16.77 -9.20 -7.90
CA ASN A 109 16.48 -10.56 -7.43
C ASN A 109 14.97 -10.84 -7.41
N ASN A 110 14.63 -12.13 -7.36
CA ASN A 110 13.25 -12.59 -7.38
C ASN A 110 12.45 -12.15 -6.15
N LEU A 111 13.09 -11.91 -5.01
CA LEU A 111 12.41 -11.46 -3.80
C LEU A 111 11.92 -10.03 -3.94
N ARG A 112 12.77 -9.11 -4.44
CA ARG A 112 12.37 -7.74 -4.78
C ARG A 112 11.23 -7.74 -5.78
N LEU A 113 11.34 -8.55 -6.85
CA LEU A 113 10.30 -8.65 -7.87
C LEU A 113 8.98 -9.15 -7.29
N ALA A 114 9.00 -10.20 -6.46
CA ALA A 114 7.80 -10.75 -5.83
C ALA A 114 7.10 -9.73 -4.93
N HIS A 115 7.83 -9.06 -4.04
CA HIS A 115 7.25 -8.03 -3.17
C HIS A 115 6.70 -6.86 -3.96
N PHE A 116 7.43 -6.40 -4.97
CA PHE A 116 7.03 -5.30 -5.84
C PHE A 116 5.73 -5.62 -6.59
N LEU A 117 5.66 -6.76 -7.26
CA LEU A 117 4.48 -7.16 -8.02
C LEU A 117 3.28 -7.44 -7.10
N ALA A 118 3.50 -8.04 -5.93
CA ALA A 118 2.44 -8.27 -4.95
C ALA A 118 1.81 -6.94 -4.49
N GLN A 119 2.63 -5.92 -4.23
CA GLN A 119 2.13 -4.60 -3.84
C GLN A 119 1.42 -3.91 -5.01
N CYS A 120 2.00 -3.93 -6.21
CA CYS A 120 1.35 -3.38 -7.40
C CYS A 120 0.00 -4.04 -7.67
N GLY A 121 -0.07 -5.36 -7.59
CA GLY A 121 -1.32 -6.12 -7.77
C GLY A 121 -2.36 -5.78 -6.70
N HIS A 122 -1.94 -5.64 -5.44
CA HIS A 122 -2.84 -5.28 -4.34
C HIS A 122 -3.45 -3.89 -4.53
N GLU A 123 -2.62 -2.86 -4.78
CA GLU A 123 -3.06 -1.47 -4.89
C GLU A 123 -3.89 -1.19 -6.15
N SER A 124 -3.65 -1.95 -7.21
CA SER A 124 -4.35 -1.76 -8.49
C SER A 124 -5.51 -2.73 -8.72
N GLY A 125 -5.89 -3.52 -7.70
CA GLY A 125 -6.95 -4.52 -7.84
C GLY A 125 -6.63 -5.58 -8.89
N GLY A 126 -5.43 -6.16 -8.85
CA GLY A 126 -4.93 -7.14 -9.81
C GLY A 126 -4.50 -6.51 -11.14
N PHE A 127 -3.80 -5.40 -11.10
CA PHE A 127 -3.29 -4.64 -12.27
C PHE A 127 -4.38 -4.05 -13.18
N LYS A 128 -5.60 -3.89 -12.66
CA LYS A 128 -6.75 -3.36 -13.44
C LYS A 128 -6.85 -1.85 -13.38
N ALA A 129 -6.57 -1.25 -12.23
CA ALA A 129 -6.68 0.19 -12.03
C ALA A 129 -5.33 0.88 -12.28
N VAL A 130 -5.25 1.66 -13.34
CA VAL A 130 -4.07 2.47 -13.70
C VAL A 130 -4.29 3.98 -13.51
N SER A 131 -5.48 4.38 -13.08
CA SER A 131 -5.84 5.77 -12.73
C SER A 131 -6.84 5.75 -11.60
N GLU A 132 -6.78 6.73 -10.72
CA GLU A 132 -7.73 6.87 -9.64
C GLU A 132 -9.15 7.17 -10.14
N ASN A 133 -10.15 6.60 -9.45
CA ASN A 133 -11.55 6.88 -9.72
C ASN A 133 -12.02 8.04 -8.83
N LEU A 134 -12.26 9.19 -9.46
CA LEU A 134 -12.71 10.43 -8.81
C LEU A 134 -14.22 10.67 -8.96
N ASN A 135 -14.98 9.69 -9.43
CA ASN A 135 -16.42 9.82 -9.65
C ASN A 135 -17.22 9.62 -8.36
N TYR A 136 -17.06 10.51 -7.39
CA TYR A 136 -17.73 10.45 -6.10
C TYR A 136 -19.12 11.07 -6.11
N SER A 137 -20.06 10.48 -5.35
CA SER A 137 -21.32 11.13 -4.97
C SER A 137 -21.08 12.22 -3.93
N ALA A 138 -22.07 13.07 -3.68
CA ALA A 138 -21.99 14.09 -2.63
C ALA A 138 -21.64 13.47 -1.26
N ASP A 139 -22.34 12.39 -0.87
CA ASP A 139 -22.06 11.68 0.38
C ASP A 139 -20.66 11.05 0.40
N GLY A 140 -20.23 10.50 -0.73
CA GLY A 140 -18.88 9.95 -0.89
C GLY A 140 -17.80 11.01 -0.66
N LEU A 141 -17.98 12.21 -1.22
CA LEU A 141 -17.08 13.36 -1.02
C LEU A 141 -17.04 13.78 0.44
N LYS A 142 -18.20 13.88 1.09
CA LYS A 142 -18.30 14.26 2.52
C LYS A 142 -17.60 13.24 3.41
N LYS A 143 -17.77 11.96 3.11
CA LYS A 143 -17.17 10.85 3.90
C LYS A 143 -15.66 10.76 3.73
N ILE A 144 -15.16 10.90 2.50
CA ILE A 144 -13.75 10.61 2.17
C ILE A 144 -12.90 11.88 2.18
N PHE A 145 -13.44 12.99 1.68
CA PHE A 145 -12.74 14.24 1.47
C PHE A 145 -13.39 15.42 2.22
N GLY A 146 -14.18 15.17 3.28
CA GLY A 146 -15.02 16.16 3.96
C GLY A 146 -14.29 17.45 4.34
N LYS A 147 -13.01 17.37 4.70
CA LYS A 147 -12.20 18.57 5.03
C LYS A 147 -12.04 19.55 3.86
N TYR A 148 -12.20 19.10 2.62
CA TYR A 148 -12.09 19.93 1.42
C TYR A 148 -13.47 20.46 0.98
N PHE A 149 -14.56 19.93 1.56
CA PHE A 149 -15.94 20.25 1.16
C PHE A 149 -16.76 20.65 2.39
N PRO A 150 -16.47 21.84 3.01
CA PRO A 150 -17.22 22.31 4.17
C PRO A 150 -18.68 22.61 3.80
N GLY A 151 -19.58 22.47 4.76
CA GLY A 151 -21.03 22.69 4.56
C GLY A 151 -21.60 21.72 3.53
N ASN A 152 -22.33 22.25 2.55
CA ASN A 152 -22.93 21.49 1.45
C ASN A 152 -22.17 21.63 0.13
N LEU A 153 -20.91 22.07 0.16
CA LEU A 153 -20.11 22.28 -1.02
C LEU A 153 -19.92 20.99 -1.83
N ASN A 154 -19.92 19.85 -1.18
CA ASN A 154 -19.85 18.52 -1.80
C ASN A 154 -20.95 18.28 -2.85
N GLU A 155 -22.12 18.90 -2.72
CA GLU A 155 -23.23 18.75 -3.68
C GLU A 155 -22.86 19.33 -5.05
N SER A 156 -22.23 20.51 -5.07
CA SER A 156 -21.84 21.20 -6.31
C SER A 156 -20.63 20.57 -7.01
N TYR A 157 -19.92 19.64 -6.35
CA TYR A 157 -18.78 18.91 -6.89
C TYR A 157 -19.10 17.44 -7.22
N ALA A 158 -20.22 16.94 -6.76
CA ALA A 158 -20.61 15.54 -6.95
C ALA A 158 -20.57 15.13 -8.43
N ARG A 159 -20.00 13.97 -8.72
CA ARG A 159 -19.88 13.40 -10.08
C ARG A 159 -19.10 14.27 -11.06
N GLN A 160 -18.23 15.18 -10.57
CA GLN A 160 -17.37 16.04 -11.39
C GLN A 160 -15.89 15.75 -11.10
N PRO A 161 -15.30 14.67 -11.65
CA PRO A 161 -13.93 14.21 -11.34
C PRO A 161 -12.88 15.31 -11.47
N GLU A 162 -12.96 16.15 -12.52
CA GLU A 162 -12.01 17.23 -12.72
C GLU A 162 -12.05 18.25 -11.58
N LYS A 163 -13.24 18.74 -11.23
CA LYS A 163 -13.37 19.69 -10.13
C LYS A 163 -12.96 19.09 -8.79
N ILE A 164 -13.35 17.83 -8.54
CA ILE A 164 -13.00 17.12 -7.31
C ILE A 164 -11.49 17.07 -7.14
N ALA A 165 -10.77 16.56 -8.13
CA ALA A 165 -9.31 16.45 -8.05
C ALA A 165 -8.64 17.83 -7.98
N SER A 166 -9.10 18.79 -8.80
CA SER A 166 -8.56 20.16 -8.80
C SER A 166 -8.62 20.78 -7.42
N ARG A 167 -9.72 20.55 -6.66
CA ARG A 167 -9.88 21.03 -5.30
C ARG A 167 -9.08 20.22 -4.27
N VAL A 168 -9.22 18.89 -4.29
CA VAL A 168 -8.60 18.00 -3.31
C VAL A 168 -7.08 18.10 -3.31
N TYR A 169 -6.50 18.29 -4.51
CA TYR A 169 -5.04 18.34 -4.70
C TYR A 169 -4.51 19.76 -4.96
N ALA A 170 -5.34 20.79 -4.79
CA ALA A 170 -4.94 22.19 -4.94
C ALA A 170 -3.80 22.57 -4.00
N SER A 171 -2.81 23.31 -4.50
CA SER A 171 -1.67 23.85 -3.74
C SER A 171 -0.90 22.80 -2.93
N ARG A 172 -0.90 21.54 -3.41
CA ARG A 172 -0.24 20.40 -2.77
C ARG A 172 0.63 19.67 -3.78
N MET A 173 1.69 19.02 -3.29
CA MET A 173 2.58 18.18 -4.12
C MET A 173 3.08 18.88 -5.39
N GLY A 174 3.31 20.21 -5.31
CA GLY A 174 3.75 21.03 -6.42
C GLY A 174 2.67 21.45 -7.41
N ASN A 175 1.40 21.11 -7.16
CA ASN A 175 0.28 21.62 -7.96
C ASN A 175 0.00 23.07 -7.64
N GLY A 176 -0.52 23.83 -8.62
CA GLY A 176 -1.11 25.14 -8.42
C GLY A 176 -2.44 25.07 -7.64
N ASP A 177 -3.13 26.20 -7.58
CA ASP A 177 -4.45 26.32 -6.97
C ASP A 177 -5.53 25.52 -7.72
N GLU A 178 -6.77 25.55 -7.21
CA GLU A 178 -7.90 24.85 -7.80
C GLU A 178 -8.17 25.28 -9.25
N SER A 179 -7.99 26.58 -9.56
CA SER A 179 -8.25 27.16 -10.88
C SER A 179 -7.26 26.69 -11.94
N SER A 180 -6.05 26.31 -11.54
CA SER A 180 -5.00 25.76 -12.41
C SER A 180 -5.37 24.40 -13.00
N LYS A 181 -6.32 23.67 -12.39
CA LYS A 181 -6.70 22.29 -12.73
C LYS A 181 -5.53 21.29 -12.64
N GLU A 182 -4.40 21.69 -12.09
CA GLU A 182 -3.23 20.82 -11.98
C GLU A 182 -3.49 19.63 -11.06
N GLY A 183 -4.40 19.76 -10.07
CA GLY A 183 -4.84 18.66 -9.26
C GLY A 183 -5.43 17.49 -10.07
N PHE A 184 -6.24 17.79 -11.09
CA PHE A 184 -6.76 16.78 -12.00
C PHE A 184 -5.73 16.33 -13.04
N LYS A 185 -4.97 17.28 -13.60
CA LYS A 185 -3.92 16.96 -14.56
C LYS A 185 -2.93 15.95 -14.00
N PHE A 186 -2.51 16.11 -12.75
CA PHE A 186 -1.54 15.25 -12.05
C PHE A 186 -2.19 14.34 -11.01
N ARG A 187 -3.43 13.89 -11.28
CA ARG A 187 -4.12 12.90 -10.45
C ARG A 187 -3.36 11.57 -10.40
N GLY A 188 -3.74 10.69 -9.49
CA GLY A 188 -3.12 9.39 -9.31
C GLY A 188 -3.16 8.52 -10.56
N ARG A 189 -1.99 8.06 -11.03
CA ARG A 189 -1.83 7.13 -12.15
C ARG A 189 -0.74 6.10 -11.87
N GLY A 190 -0.76 5.01 -12.64
CA GLY A 190 0.11 3.86 -12.46
C GLY A 190 -0.38 2.94 -11.33
N TYR A 191 0.26 1.79 -11.15
CA TYR A 191 -0.24 0.73 -10.25
C TYR A 191 -0.20 1.10 -8.76
N ILE A 192 0.57 2.11 -8.34
CA ILE A 192 0.58 2.64 -6.97
C ILE A 192 0.31 4.14 -6.91
N GLN A 193 -0.39 4.66 -7.91
CA GLN A 193 -1.01 5.99 -7.90
C GLN A 193 -0.01 7.15 -7.72
N LEU A 194 0.95 7.29 -8.64
CA LEU A 194 1.83 8.48 -8.70
C LEU A 194 0.97 9.75 -8.83
N THR A 195 1.04 10.65 -7.84
CA THR A 195 0.15 11.82 -7.72
C THR A 195 0.95 13.11 -7.50
N GLY A 196 0.52 14.21 -8.12
CA GLY A 196 1.05 15.55 -7.93
C GLY A 196 2.20 15.94 -8.87
N LYS A 197 2.19 17.21 -9.29
CA LYS A 197 3.13 17.77 -10.29
C LYS A 197 4.60 17.52 -9.94
N ALA A 198 4.99 17.69 -8.68
CA ALA A 198 6.37 17.47 -8.26
C ALA A 198 6.81 16.00 -8.49
N ASN A 199 5.95 15.02 -8.20
CA ASN A 199 6.24 13.62 -8.45
C ASN A 199 6.31 13.29 -9.93
N TYR A 200 5.41 13.84 -10.75
CA TYR A 200 5.47 13.70 -12.20
C TYR A 200 6.74 14.33 -12.78
N THR A 201 7.14 15.51 -12.29
CA THR A 201 8.38 16.18 -12.69
C THR A 201 9.62 15.34 -12.36
N ASN A 202 9.67 14.77 -11.15
CA ASN A 202 10.76 13.92 -10.76
C ASN A 202 10.79 12.61 -11.54
N PHE A 203 9.63 12.02 -11.80
CA PHE A 203 9.53 10.83 -12.64
C PHE A 203 9.94 11.10 -14.08
N THR A 204 9.53 12.25 -14.68
CA THR A 204 9.97 12.70 -15.99
C THR A 204 11.49 12.73 -16.11
N LYS A 205 12.17 13.34 -15.13
CA LYS A 205 13.64 13.40 -15.11
C LYS A 205 14.28 12.00 -15.05
N PHE A 206 13.66 11.09 -14.35
CA PHE A 206 14.18 9.74 -14.16
C PHE A 206 13.94 8.87 -15.40
N ILE A 207 12.71 8.90 -15.95
CA ILE A 207 12.33 8.05 -17.08
C ILE A 207 12.86 8.55 -18.43
N GLY A 208 13.14 9.86 -18.52
CA GLY A 208 13.65 10.50 -19.74
C GLY A 208 12.56 10.83 -20.78
N GLU A 209 11.29 10.75 -20.43
CA GLU A 209 10.15 11.12 -21.30
C GLU A 209 9.21 12.07 -20.57
N ASP A 210 8.70 13.11 -21.25
CA ASP A 210 7.94 14.19 -20.61
C ASP A 210 6.53 13.76 -20.17
N CYS A 211 6.44 13.26 -18.94
CA CYS A 211 5.19 12.94 -18.28
C CYS A 211 4.50 14.15 -17.64
N VAL A 212 5.12 15.34 -17.66
CA VAL A 212 4.49 16.58 -17.17
C VAL A 212 3.57 17.15 -18.23
N SER A 213 4.03 17.23 -19.48
CA SER A 213 3.21 17.66 -20.60
C SER A 213 2.18 16.59 -20.99
N ASN A 214 2.56 15.31 -20.91
CA ASN A 214 1.69 14.18 -21.22
C ASN A 214 1.56 13.20 -20.02
N PRO A 215 0.76 13.57 -19.01
CA PRO A 215 0.67 12.76 -17.77
C PRO A 215 0.03 11.39 -17.97
N ASP A 216 -0.71 11.17 -19.05
CA ASP A 216 -1.33 9.87 -19.32
C ASP A 216 -0.31 8.77 -19.67
N LEU A 217 0.92 9.12 -20.03
CA LEU A 217 2.02 8.18 -20.18
C LEU A 217 2.25 7.34 -18.91
N VAL A 218 2.00 7.90 -17.73
CA VAL A 218 2.14 7.17 -16.47
C VAL A 218 1.13 6.02 -16.36
N ALA A 219 -0.07 6.17 -16.94
CA ALA A 219 -1.08 5.12 -16.95
C ALA A 219 -0.93 4.14 -18.12
N THR A 220 -0.50 4.65 -19.30
CA THR A 220 -0.53 3.88 -20.55
C THR A 220 0.78 3.18 -20.87
N LYS A 221 1.91 3.88 -20.67
CA LYS A 221 3.24 3.39 -21.04
C LYS A 221 4.06 2.94 -19.81
N TYR A 222 3.93 3.65 -18.69
CA TYR A 222 4.79 3.49 -17.53
C TYR A 222 4.08 3.11 -16.22
N PRO A 223 2.96 2.33 -16.22
CA PRO A 223 2.25 2.04 -14.97
C PRO A 223 3.11 1.23 -13.98
N LEU A 224 3.96 0.33 -14.46
CA LEU A 224 4.87 -0.45 -13.64
C LEU A 224 6.11 0.35 -13.25
N ALA A 225 6.71 1.09 -14.20
CA ALA A 225 7.89 1.89 -13.95
C ALA A 225 7.64 3.02 -12.93
N SER A 226 6.47 3.66 -12.97
CA SER A 226 6.09 4.68 -11.97
C SER A 226 5.96 4.10 -10.57
N ALA A 227 5.51 2.86 -10.46
CA ALA A 227 5.47 2.14 -9.20
C ALA A 227 6.88 1.80 -8.70
N ALA A 228 7.77 1.35 -9.57
CA ALA A 228 9.17 1.07 -9.22
C ALA A 228 9.93 2.35 -8.82
N PHE A 229 9.66 3.47 -9.48
CA PHE A 229 10.18 4.79 -9.08
C PHE A 229 9.79 5.15 -7.64
N PHE A 230 8.55 4.88 -7.23
CA PHE A 230 8.14 5.08 -5.84
C PHE A 230 8.93 4.19 -4.87
N PHE A 231 9.13 2.91 -5.20
CA PHE A 231 9.92 1.99 -4.38
C PHE A 231 11.36 2.46 -4.22
N ASP A 232 11.98 2.89 -5.31
CA ASP A 232 13.35 3.38 -5.33
C ASP A 232 13.51 4.67 -4.53
N SER A 233 12.66 5.67 -4.80
CA SER A 233 12.66 6.97 -4.13
C SER A 233 12.45 6.86 -2.62
N ASN A 234 11.71 5.86 -2.15
CA ASN A 234 11.44 5.59 -0.73
C ASN A 234 12.36 4.50 -0.15
N LYS A 235 13.40 4.06 -0.87
CA LYS A 235 14.38 3.06 -0.42
C LYS A 235 13.76 1.73 0.02
N LEU A 236 12.64 1.33 -0.61
CA LEU A 236 11.88 0.15 -0.22
C LEU A 236 12.56 -1.16 -0.61
N TRP A 237 13.51 -1.14 -1.55
CA TRP A 237 14.24 -2.34 -1.96
C TRP A 237 14.97 -3.01 -0.80
N SER A 238 15.57 -2.23 0.09
CA SER A 238 16.24 -2.75 1.29
C SER A 238 15.29 -3.44 2.27
N ILE A 239 14.01 -3.09 2.23
CA ILE A 239 12.98 -3.75 3.02
C ILE A 239 12.57 -5.06 2.36
N CYS A 240 12.43 -5.06 1.02
CA CYS A 240 12.18 -6.26 0.24
C CYS A 240 13.25 -7.34 0.47
N ASP A 241 14.52 -6.94 0.52
CA ASP A 241 15.65 -7.86 0.72
C ASP A 241 15.65 -8.57 2.08
N LYS A 242 14.97 -8.03 3.08
CA LYS A 242 14.90 -8.63 4.43
C LYS A 242 13.93 -9.80 4.54
N GLY A 243 13.22 -10.16 3.48
CA GLY A 243 12.28 -11.29 3.49
C GLY A 243 11.12 -11.13 4.48
N ALA A 244 10.79 -9.92 4.89
CA ALA A 244 9.69 -9.65 5.79
C ALA A 244 8.36 -10.02 5.10
N VAL A 245 7.70 -11.07 5.58
CA VAL A 245 6.47 -11.67 5.03
C VAL A 245 5.27 -10.70 5.06
N TYR A 246 5.40 -9.55 5.67
CA TYR A 246 4.38 -8.50 5.74
C TYR A 246 4.99 -7.12 5.54
N ILE A 247 5.39 -6.78 4.31
CA ILE A 247 5.51 -5.38 3.96
C ILE A 247 4.08 -4.88 3.69
N ARG A 248 3.37 -4.54 4.74
CA ARG A 248 2.23 -3.66 4.63
C ARG A 248 2.80 -2.26 4.41
N ILE A 249 3.21 -1.96 3.19
CA ILE A 249 3.53 -0.60 2.79
C ILE A 249 2.21 0.15 2.87
N ASN A 250 2.02 0.88 3.97
CA ASN A 250 0.87 1.73 4.16
C ASN A 250 1.09 2.99 3.31
N LEU A 251 0.89 2.86 2.00
CA LEU A 251 1.06 3.93 1.02
C LEU A 251 0.22 5.17 1.35
N GLY A 252 -0.88 4.99 2.11
CA GLY A 252 -1.73 6.08 2.58
C GLY A 252 -1.09 7.03 3.60
N LYS A 253 0.05 6.67 4.20
CA LYS A 253 0.74 7.55 5.16
C LYS A 253 1.96 8.27 4.60
N VAL A 254 2.51 7.83 3.48
CA VAL A 254 3.69 8.46 2.88
C VAL A 254 3.34 9.66 1.98
N GLY A 255 2.09 9.79 1.56
CA GLY A 255 1.64 10.87 0.68
C GLY A 255 0.75 11.94 1.31
N VAL A 256 0.47 11.90 2.62
CA VAL A 256 -0.54 12.78 3.25
C VAL A 256 0.01 13.64 4.40
N ASN A 257 1.27 13.48 4.76
CA ASN A 257 1.91 14.37 5.72
C ASN A 257 2.90 15.29 5.02
N GLN A 258 2.41 16.37 4.48
CA GLN A 258 3.01 17.70 4.49
C GLN A 258 1.98 18.73 4.05
#